data_3c82d4a5fccb2ebd8e52babfc5f63501
#
_entry.id   3c82d4a5fccb2ebd8e52babfc5f63501
#
_cell.length_a   1.000
_cell.length_b   1.000
_cell.length_c   1.000
_cell.angle_alpha   90.00
_cell.angle_beta   90.00
_cell.angle_gamma   90.00
#
_symmetry.space_group_name_H-M   'P 1'
#
loop_
_entity.id
_entity.type
_entity.pdbx_description
1 polymer ?
#
loop_
_entity_poly.entity_id
_entity_poly.type
_entity_poly.pdbx_seq_one_letter_code
_entity_poly.pdbx_strand_id
1 'polypeptide(L)'
;FAFFSKACLDTLVNLDFIPDVIQCNDWQTALVPTMLKAQYQPLLPDTKCVFTIHNVEHQGWAEGSFFDDVLALPWEWRPTLDMSGCVNMMKGAIETADMVSTVSETYAQELMYPYYAHGLDSVLAPAAWKLTGITNGIDVNTFNPETDPALPAHYNADTFREGKAACKAALQKEVGLPQAPDV
;
A
#
# COMPACT_ATOMS: atom_id res chain seq x y z
N PHE A 1 0.23 15.09 5.49
CA PHE A 1 1.20 14.01 5.24
C PHE A 1 2.54 14.52 4.70
N ALA A 2 2.59 15.66 3.95
CA ALA A 2 3.87 16.24 3.51
C ALA A 2 4.80 16.55 4.69
N PHE A 3 4.29 17.23 5.73
CA PHE A 3 5.04 17.47 6.96
C PHE A 3 5.51 16.18 7.62
N PHE A 4 4.64 15.16 7.71
CA PHE A 4 5.00 13.87 8.28
C PHE A 4 6.15 13.21 7.52
N SER A 5 6.07 13.14 6.20
CA SER A 5 7.11 12.55 5.35
C SER A 5 8.46 13.24 5.53
N LYS A 6 8.46 14.58 5.56
CA LYS A 6 9.67 15.35 5.80
C LYS A 6 10.19 15.14 7.23
N ALA A 7 9.32 15.19 8.23
CA ALA A 7 9.71 15.02 9.63
C ALA A 7 10.33 13.63 9.91
N CYS A 8 9.85 12.57 9.23
CA CYS A 8 10.49 11.25 9.31
C CYS A 8 11.96 11.31 8.85
N LEU A 9 12.22 11.91 7.68
CA LEU A 9 13.58 12.02 7.15
C LEU A 9 14.47 12.94 8.00
N ASP A 10 13.94 14.09 8.44
CA ASP A 10 14.65 14.99 9.37
C ASP A 10 15.02 14.27 10.67
N THR A 11 14.11 13.41 11.19
CA THR A 11 14.34 12.64 12.42
C THR A 11 15.50 11.65 12.25
N LEU A 12 15.57 10.94 11.13
CA LEU A 12 16.67 10.01 10.84
C LEU A 12 18.02 10.72 10.90
N VAL A 13 18.12 11.87 10.23
CA VAL A 13 19.34 12.67 10.19
C VAL A 13 19.70 13.24 11.57
N ASN A 14 18.71 13.79 12.30
CA ASN A 14 18.94 14.41 13.60
C ASN A 14 19.30 13.39 14.70
N LEU A 15 18.85 12.15 14.58
CA LEU A 15 19.20 11.07 15.52
C LEU A 15 20.45 10.29 15.11
N ASP A 16 21.09 10.67 14.01
CA ASP A 16 22.21 9.91 13.41
C ASP A 16 21.87 8.43 13.18
N PHE A 17 20.59 8.18 12.83
CA PHE A 17 20.08 6.85 12.52
C PHE A 17 20.01 6.67 11.00
N ILE A 18 20.96 5.94 10.45
CA ILE A 18 21.06 5.67 9.01
C ILE A 18 20.49 4.27 8.74
N PRO A 19 19.23 4.15 8.26
CA PRO A 19 18.64 2.87 7.93
C PRO A 19 19.16 2.35 6.58
N ASP A 20 19.27 1.02 6.45
CA ASP A 20 19.52 0.40 5.14
C ASP A 20 18.31 0.55 4.22
N VAL A 21 17.10 0.40 4.79
CA VAL A 21 15.84 0.44 4.04
C VAL A 21 14.78 1.25 4.79
N ILE A 22 14.08 2.12 4.05
CA ILE A 22 12.84 2.77 4.50
C ILE A 22 11.68 2.10 3.78
N GLN A 23 10.74 1.52 4.53
CA GLN A 23 9.50 0.99 4.01
C GLN A 23 8.39 2.05 4.10
N CYS A 24 7.80 2.37 2.96
CA CYS A 24 6.69 3.30 2.82
C CYS A 24 5.42 2.55 2.40
N ASN A 25 4.28 2.97 2.93
CA ASN A 25 3.00 2.33 2.66
C ASN A 25 1.97 3.37 2.22
N ASP A 26 1.39 3.17 1.06
CA ASP A 26 0.34 3.99 0.44
C ASP A 26 0.69 5.48 0.30
N TRP A 27 -0.26 6.25 -0.23
CA TRP A 27 -0.09 7.66 -0.56
C TRP A 27 0.30 8.54 0.63
N GLN A 28 -0.05 8.14 1.85
CA GLN A 28 0.25 8.90 3.07
C GLN A 28 1.75 9.04 3.33
N THR A 29 2.54 8.08 2.83
CA THR A 29 4.01 8.07 2.95
C THR A 29 4.71 8.22 1.60
N ALA A 30 3.95 8.42 0.53
CA ALA A 30 4.45 8.44 -0.85
C ALA A 30 5.45 9.58 -1.15
N LEU A 31 5.46 10.64 -0.35
CA LEU A 31 6.45 11.71 -0.51
C LEU A 31 7.83 11.35 0.05
N VAL A 32 7.95 10.35 0.92
CA VAL A 32 9.23 9.94 1.51
C VAL A 32 10.24 9.52 0.44
N PRO A 33 9.94 8.61 -0.51
CA PRO A 33 10.88 8.22 -1.56
C PRO A 33 11.34 9.41 -2.41
N THR A 34 10.40 10.30 -2.78
CA THR A 34 10.71 11.48 -3.59
C THR A 34 11.61 12.46 -2.83
N MET A 35 11.28 12.78 -1.57
CA MET A 35 12.08 13.68 -0.74
C MET A 35 13.46 13.07 -0.43
N LEU A 36 13.54 11.76 -0.18
CA LEU A 36 14.79 11.05 0.02
C LEU A 36 15.74 11.29 -1.16
N LYS A 37 15.27 11.09 -2.39
CA LYS A 37 16.09 11.29 -3.60
C LYS A 37 16.40 12.77 -3.86
N ALA A 38 15.42 13.67 -3.65
CA ALA A 38 15.54 15.08 -4.00
C ALA A 38 16.38 15.89 -3.01
N GLN A 39 16.32 15.60 -1.71
CA GLN A 39 16.86 16.45 -0.66
C GLN A 39 17.81 15.73 0.31
N TYR A 40 17.59 14.44 0.57
CA TYR A 40 18.30 13.69 1.61
C TYR A 40 19.35 12.72 1.07
N GLN A 41 19.43 12.51 -0.24
CA GLN A 41 20.42 11.61 -0.85
C GLN A 41 21.88 11.89 -0.40
N PRO A 42 22.33 13.14 -0.24
CA PRO A 42 23.68 13.41 0.26
C PRO A 42 23.90 13.02 1.72
N LEU A 43 22.83 12.97 2.52
CA LEU A 43 22.87 12.66 3.95
C LEU A 43 22.62 11.16 4.23
N LEU A 44 21.88 10.51 3.33
CA LEU A 44 21.47 9.11 3.40
C LEU A 44 21.80 8.39 2.07
N PRO A 45 23.08 8.35 1.65
CA PRO A 45 23.47 7.95 0.29
C PRO A 45 23.13 6.50 -0.05
N ASP A 46 23.24 5.60 0.93
CA ASP A 46 23.05 4.15 0.75
C ASP A 46 21.65 3.66 1.12
N THR A 47 20.86 4.51 1.76
CA THR A 47 19.48 4.17 2.15
C THR A 47 18.61 3.91 0.94
N LYS A 48 17.95 2.75 0.92
CA LYS A 48 16.99 2.34 -0.11
C LYS A 48 15.56 2.55 0.36
N CYS A 49 14.64 2.69 -0.60
CA CYS A 49 13.24 2.85 -0.29
C CYS A 49 12.39 1.79 -0.99
N VAL A 50 11.55 1.11 -0.22
CA VAL A 50 10.52 0.21 -0.72
C VAL A 50 9.16 0.89 -0.54
N PHE A 51 8.39 0.99 -1.61
CA PHE A 51 7.05 1.57 -1.59
C PHE A 51 6.00 0.49 -1.82
N THR A 52 5.08 0.30 -0.86
CA THR A 52 4.02 -0.70 -0.94
C THR A 52 2.68 -0.04 -1.25
N ILE A 53 2.02 -0.51 -2.31
CA ILE A 53 0.67 -0.10 -2.72
C ILE A 53 -0.33 -1.12 -2.18
N HIS A 54 -1.17 -0.72 -1.21
CA HIS A 54 -2.27 -1.53 -0.73
C HIS A 54 -3.56 -1.26 -1.53
N ASN A 55 -3.79 0.01 -1.89
CA ASN A 55 -4.92 0.41 -2.73
C ASN A 55 -4.51 1.54 -3.68
N VAL A 56 -4.41 1.24 -4.97
CA VAL A 56 -4.02 2.20 -6.02
C VAL A 56 -5.06 3.29 -6.27
N GLU A 57 -6.30 3.12 -5.83
CA GLU A 57 -7.36 4.13 -5.98
C GLU A 57 -7.03 5.41 -5.19
N HIS A 58 -6.36 5.27 -4.04
CA HIS A 58 -5.99 6.38 -3.17
C HIS A 58 -4.55 6.83 -3.47
N GLN A 59 -4.41 7.88 -4.29
CA GLN A 59 -3.11 8.27 -4.88
C GLN A 59 -2.47 9.50 -4.22
N GLY A 60 -3.20 10.22 -3.37
CA GLY A 60 -2.70 11.45 -2.77
C GLY A 60 -2.63 12.59 -3.78
N TRP A 61 -3.79 13.00 -4.32
CA TRP A 61 -3.92 14.13 -5.22
C TRP A 61 -3.91 15.46 -4.48
N ALA A 62 -3.23 16.45 -5.06
CA ALA A 62 -3.26 17.85 -4.63
C ALA A 62 -3.21 18.78 -5.84
N GLU A 63 -3.63 20.02 -5.65
CA GLU A 63 -3.51 21.06 -6.70
C GLU A 63 -2.05 21.28 -7.10
N GLY A 64 -1.82 21.72 -8.33
CA GLY A 64 -0.46 21.95 -8.85
C GLY A 64 0.37 22.93 -8.03
N SER A 65 -0.26 23.94 -7.41
CA SER A 65 0.38 24.90 -6.51
C SER A 65 0.95 24.25 -5.24
N PHE A 66 0.43 23.08 -4.83
CA PHE A 66 0.93 22.34 -3.67
C PHE A 66 2.43 22.00 -3.79
N PHE A 67 2.92 21.83 -5.02
CA PHE A 67 4.34 21.60 -5.26
C PHE A 67 5.19 22.78 -4.79
N ASP A 68 4.78 24.00 -5.16
CA ASP A 68 5.52 25.22 -4.87
C ASP A 68 5.28 25.68 -3.42
N ASP A 69 4.02 25.62 -2.96
CA ASP A 69 3.60 26.19 -1.68
C ASP A 69 3.94 25.33 -0.47
N VAL A 70 4.01 23.99 -0.65
CA VAL A 70 4.10 23.04 0.47
C VAL A 70 5.32 22.13 0.39
N LEU A 71 5.63 21.57 -0.79
CA LEU A 71 6.68 20.56 -0.89
C LEU A 71 8.09 21.14 -0.82
N ALA A 72 8.29 22.35 -1.29
CA ALA A 72 9.59 23.02 -1.35
C ALA A 72 10.71 22.16 -2.00
N LEU A 73 10.33 21.35 -2.99
CA LEU A 73 11.26 20.53 -3.76
C LEU A 73 11.88 21.38 -4.88
N PRO A 74 13.13 21.09 -5.30
CA PRO A 74 13.71 21.68 -6.49
C PRO A 74 12.81 21.50 -7.72
N TRP A 75 12.71 22.52 -8.58
CA TRP A 75 11.77 22.56 -9.70
C TRP A 75 11.92 21.38 -10.68
N GLU A 76 13.13 20.85 -10.83
CA GLU A 76 13.42 19.70 -11.66
C GLU A 76 12.67 18.43 -11.25
N TRP A 77 12.17 18.38 -10.00
CA TRP A 77 11.36 17.25 -9.49
C TRP A 77 9.86 17.40 -9.75
N ARG A 78 9.43 18.55 -10.31
CA ARG A 78 8.01 18.74 -10.62
C ARG A 78 7.45 17.68 -11.57
N PRO A 79 8.12 17.29 -12.68
CA PRO A 79 7.62 16.25 -13.59
C PRO A 79 7.40 14.91 -12.93
N THR A 80 8.19 14.55 -11.90
CA THR A 80 8.05 13.29 -11.13
C THR A 80 6.73 13.22 -10.38
N LEU A 81 6.20 14.34 -9.93
CA LEU A 81 4.94 14.41 -9.18
C LEU A 81 3.77 14.90 -10.03
N ASP A 82 4.03 15.58 -11.15
CA ASP A 82 2.98 16.14 -11.99
C ASP A 82 2.20 15.05 -12.73
N MET A 83 0.91 15.13 -12.63
CA MET A 83 -0.03 14.33 -13.41
C MET A 83 -1.21 15.20 -13.81
N SER A 84 -1.25 15.57 -15.09
CA SER A 84 -2.29 16.45 -15.65
C SER A 84 -2.39 17.82 -14.96
N GLY A 85 -1.27 18.41 -14.54
CA GLY A 85 -1.21 19.70 -13.87
C GLY A 85 -1.47 19.67 -12.36
N CYS A 86 -1.76 18.50 -11.81
CA CYS A 86 -1.92 18.25 -10.37
C CYS A 86 -0.72 17.47 -9.81
N VAL A 87 -0.50 17.57 -8.52
CA VAL A 87 0.46 16.72 -7.81
C VAL A 87 -0.20 15.37 -7.55
N ASN A 88 0.46 14.28 -7.95
CA ASN A 88 0.11 12.91 -7.58
C ASN A 88 1.26 12.30 -6.78
N MET A 89 1.03 12.10 -5.49
CA MET A 89 2.08 11.65 -4.56
C MET A 89 2.50 10.21 -4.84
N MET A 90 1.54 9.33 -5.16
CA MET A 90 1.82 7.92 -5.47
C MET A 90 2.66 7.77 -6.75
N LYS A 91 2.38 8.60 -7.78
CA LYS A 91 3.24 8.66 -8.98
C LYS A 91 4.68 8.95 -8.59
N GLY A 92 4.90 9.98 -7.76
CA GLY A 92 6.23 10.32 -7.25
C GLY A 92 6.91 9.14 -6.56
N ALA A 93 6.20 8.43 -5.70
CA ALA A 93 6.73 7.26 -5.00
C ALA A 93 7.09 6.12 -5.98
N ILE A 94 6.20 5.81 -6.92
CA ILE A 94 6.45 4.76 -7.92
C ILE A 94 7.71 5.08 -8.75
N GLU A 95 7.89 6.33 -9.15
CA GLU A 95 9.06 6.72 -9.94
C GLU A 95 10.36 6.67 -9.13
N THR A 96 10.35 7.09 -7.86
CA THR A 96 11.56 7.34 -7.06
C THR A 96 11.97 6.21 -6.11
N ALA A 97 11.05 5.35 -5.69
CA ALA A 97 11.39 4.20 -4.86
C ALA A 97 12.33 3.22 -5.59
N ASP A 98 13.21 2.58 -4.84
CA ASP A 98 14.12 1.56 -5.40
C ASP A 98 13.38 0.28 -5.76
N MET A 99 12.36 -0.11 -4.98
CA MET A 99 11.44 -1.20 -5.24
C MET A 99 10.01 -0.78 -4.94
N VAL A 100 9.07 -1.35 -5.68
CA VAL A 100 7.63 -1.17 -5.46
C VAL A 100 7.02 -2.53 -5.20
N SER A 101 6.15 -2.63 -4.21
CA SER A 101 5.38 -3.85 -3.94
C SER A 101 3.89 -3.57 -3.88
N THR A 102 3.11 -4.63 -4.05
CA THR A 102 1.67 -4.62 -3.79
C THR A 102 1.26 -5.93 -3.11
N VAL A 103 0.02 -6.04 -2.68
CA VAL A 103 -0.45 -7.08 -1.76
C VAL A 103 -0.93 -8.37 -2.42
N SER A 104 -0.65 -8.56 -3.72
CA SER A 104 -0.98 -9.80 -4.45
C SER A 104 -0.16 -9.90 -5.74
N GLU A 105 0.28 -11.09 -6.09
CA GLU A 105 0.95 -11.35 -7.38
C GLU A 105 0.00 -11.05 -8.55
N THR A 106 -1.26 -11.46 -8.45
CA THR A 106 -2.29 -11.16 -9.44
C THR A 106 -2.53 -9.65 -9.54
N TYR A 107 -2.63 -8.96 -8.40
CA TYR A 107 -2.83 -7.52 -8.38
C TYR A 107 -1.66 -6.76 -9.03
N ALA A 108 -0.43 -7.22 -8.82
CA ALA A 108 0.72 -6.63 -9.51
C ALA A 108 0.61 -6.72 -11.05
N GLN A 109 0.01 -7.78 -11.56
CA GLN A 109 -0.26 -7.93 -13.00
C GLN A 109 -1.46 -7.05 -13.44
N GLU A 110 -2.53 -7.01 -12.66
CA GLU A 110 -3.71 -6.20 -12.92
C GLU A 110 -3.38 -4.71 -12.97
N LEU A 111 -2.48 -4.23 -12.13
CA LEU A 111 -2.00 -2.83 -12.11
C LEU A 111 -1.33 -2.38 -13.42
N MET A 112 -0.98 -3.30 -14.32
CA MET A 112 -0.49 -2.97 -15.67
C MET A 112 -1.60 -2.55 -16.64
N TYR A 113 -2.88 -2.74 -16.29
CA TYR A 113 -4.00 -2.45 -17.16
C TYR A 113 -4.75 -1.19 -16.68
N PRO A 114 -5.17 -0.30 -17.61
CA PRO A 114 -5.82 0.98 -17.26
C PRO A 114 -7.01 0.86 -16.32
N TYR A 115 -7.80 -0.20 -16.48
CA TYR A 115 -8.99 -0.42 -15.64
C TYR A 115 -8.65 -0.58 -14.15
N TYR A 116 -7.58 -1.30 -13.84
CA TYR A 116 -7.18 -1.57 -12.45
C TYR A 116 -6.19 -0.53 -11.88
N ALA A 117 -5.47 0.14 -12.76
CA ALA A 117 -4.42 1.09 -12.36
C ALA A 117 -4.96 2.48 -11.98
N HIS A 118 -6.25 2.75 -12.20
CA HIS A 118 -6.87 4.05 -11.92
C HIS A 118 -6.10 5.23 -12.54
N GLY A 119 -5.60 5.06 -13.77
CA GLY A 119 -4.84 6.06 -14.52
C GLY A 119 -3.32 6.06 -14.26
N LEU A 120 -2.81 5.21 -13.37
CA LEU A 120 -1.37 5.06 -13.13
C LEU A 120 -0.70 3.99 -14.01
N ASP A 121 -1.40 3.36 -14.95
CA ASP A 121 -0.84 2.36 -15.86
C ASP A 121 0.36 2.88 -16.66
N SER A 122 0.31 4.12 -17.09
CA SER A 122 1.43 4.76 -17.81
C SER A 122 2.68 5.01 -16.93
N VAL A 123 2.51 5.04 -15.60
CA VAL A 123 3.58 5.17 -14.61
C VAL A 123 4.08 3.81 -14.17
N LEU A 124 3.16 2.86 -13.97
CA LEU A 124 3.46 1.51 -13.50
C LEU A 124 4.12 0.64 -14.57
N ALA A 125 3.70 0.75 -15.83
CA ALA A 125 4.27 -0.05 -16.91
C ALA A 125 5.79 0.15 -17.08
N PRO A 126 6.36 1.37 -17.11
CA PRO A 126 7.81 1.55 -17.11
C PRO A 126 8.49 1.07 -15.83
N ALA A 127 7.77 1.04 -14.70
CA ALA A 127 8.26 0.60 -13.41
C ALA A 127 8.06 -0.91 -13.14
N ALA A 128 7.51 -1.68 -14.09
CA ALA A 128 7.18 -3.10 -13.94
C ALA A 128 8.36 -3.96 -13.47
N TRP A 129 9.59 -3.61 -13.87
CA TRP A 129 10.81 -4.32 -13.51
C TRP A 129 11.11 -4.28 -11.98
N LYS A 130 10.59 -3.30 -11.27
CA LYS A 130 10.75 -3.15 -9.82
C LYS A 130 9.45 -3.37 -9.03
N LEU A 131 8.35 -3.73 -9.71
CA LEU A 131 7.08 -4.06 -9.08
C LEU A 131 6.99 -5.55 -8.78
N THR A 132 6.62 -5.89 -7.56
CA THR A 132 6.37 -7.28 -7.14
C THR A 132 5.11 -7.38 -6.30
N GLY A 133 4.37 -8.49 -6.41
CA GLY A 133 3.24 -8.81 -5.55
C GLY A 133 3.67 -9.69 -4.39
N ILE A 134 3.28 -9.32 -3.17
CA ILE A 134 3.54 -10.10 -1.95
C ILE A 134 2.23 -10.24 -1.19
N THR A 135 1.70 -11.45 -1.14
CA THR A 135 0.43 -11.73 -0.47
C THR A 135 0.54 -11.51 1.04
N ASN A 136 -0.46 -10.84 1.61
CA ASN A 136 -0.54 -10.65 3.06
C ASN A 136 -0.60 -12.00 3.79
N GLY A 137 0.06 -12.06 4.95
CA GLY A 137 -0.04 -13.20 5.85
C GLY A 137 -1.36 -13.25 6.61
N ILE A 138 -1.64 -14.40 7.19
CA ILE A 138 -2.78 -14.62 8.09
C ILE A 138 -2.22 -15.09 9.43
N ASP A 139 -2.72 -14.53 10.54
CA ASP A 139 -2.46 -15.06 11.87
C ASP A 139 -3.25 -16.35 12.07
N VAL A 140 -2.57 -17.47 11.84
CA VAL A 140 -3.16 -18.81 11.93
C VAL A 140 -3.50 -19.26 13.37
N ASN A 141 -3.03 -18.53 14.38
CA ASN A 141 -3.38 -18.82 15.77
C ASN A 141 -4.67 -18.10 16.16
N THR A 142 -4.78 -16.82 15.82
CA THR A 142 -5.98 -16.01 16.11
C THR A 142 -7.15 -16.41 15.21
N PHE A 143 -6.89 -16.63 13.91
CA PHE A 143 -7.94 -17.02 12.94
C PHE A 143 -7.95 -18.53 12.70
N ASN A 144 -8.00 -19.31 13.77
CA ASN A 144 -8.04 -20.78 13.71
C ASN A 144 -9.45 -21.30 13.97
N PRO A 145 -10.15 -21.85 12.95
CA PRO A 145 -11.51 -22.32 13.12
C PRO A 145 -11.65 -23.56 14.01
N GLU A 146 -10.55 -24.24 14.35
CA GLU A 146 -10.58 -25.35 15.31
C GLU A 146 -10.65 -24.87 16.76
N THR A 147 -10.17 -23.66 17.03
CA THR A 147 -9.99 -23.17 18.41
C THR A 147 -10.64 -21.81 18.67
N ASP A 148 -11.20 -21.15 17.65
CA ASP A 148 -11.82 -19.83 17.80
C ASP A 148 -13.11 -19.91 18.63
N PRO A 149 -13.11 -19.36 19.86
CA PRO A 149 -14.27 -19.42 20.75
C PRO A 149 -15.47 -18.62 20.26
N ALA A 150 -15.31 -17.73 19.26
CA ALA A 150 -16.40 -16.97 18.68
C ALA A 150 -17.22 -17.78 17.67
N LEU A 151 -16.72 -18.91 17.19
CA LEU A 151 -17.44 -19.74 16.24
C LEU A 151 -18.45 -20.65 16.93
N PRO A 152 -19.71 -20.71 16.46
CA PRO A 152 -20.75 -21.60 16.97
C PRO A 152 -20.43 -23.11 16.75
N ALA A 153 -19.61 -23.41 15.75
CA ALA A 153 -19.12 -24.78 15.48
C ALA A 153 -17.66 -24.67 15.01
N HIS A 154 -16.81 -25.49 15.62
CA HIS A 154 -15.41 -25.61 15.23
C HIS A 154 -15.26 -26.55 14.04
N TYR A 155 -14.24 -26.30 13.20
CA TYR A 155 -13.95 -27.14 12.04
C TYR A 155 -12.50 -27.05 11.62
N ASN A 156 -12.04 -28.04 10.87
CA ASN A 156 -10.72 -28.07 10.22
C ASN A 156 -10.86 -28.35 8.72
N ALA A 157 -9.76 -28.65 8.04
CA ALA A 157 -9.75 -28.92 6.61
C ALA A 157 -10.61 -30.10 6.18
N ASP A 158 -10.82 -31.11 7.08
CA ASP A 158 -11.61 -32.29 6.78
C ASP A 158 -13.10 -32.11 7.07
N THR A 159 -13.44 -31.27 8.06
CA THR A 159 -14.82 -31.05 8.57
C THR A 159 -15.40 -29.69 8.21
N PHE A 160 -14.75 -28.92 7.37
CA PHE A 160 -15.13 -27.52 7.10
C PHE A 160 -16.54 -27.37 6.50
N ARG A 161 -17.02 -28.34 5.72
CA ARG A 161 -18.33 -28.25 5.07
C ARG A 161 -19.46 -28.24 6.10
N GLU A 162 -19.42 -29.15 7.06
CA GLU A 162 -20.42 -29.25 8.14
C GLU A 162 -20.28 -28.10 9.13
N GLY A 163 -19.04 -27.76 9.53
CA GLY A 163 -18.76 -26.65 10.43
C GLY A 163 -19.17 -25.30 9.86
N LYS A 164 -18.86 -25.02 8.60
CA LYS A 164 -19.29 -23.77 7.94
C LYS A 164 -20.81 -23.71 7.75
N ALA A 165 -21.47 -24.82 7.45
CA ALA A 165 -22.94 -24.88 7.36
C ALA A 165 -23.60 -24.53 8.71
N ALA A 166 -23.08 -25.07 9.82
CA ALA A 166 -23.56 -24.74 11.15
C ALA A 166 -23.30 -23.26 11.52
N CYS A 167 -22.11 -22.71 11.22
CA CYS A 167 -21.78 -21.31 11.44
C CYS A 167 -22.68 -20.39 10.60
N LYS A 168 -22.94 -20.73 9.33
CA LYS A 168 -23.84 -19.98 8.46
C LYS A 168 -25.26 -19.93 9.02
N ALA A 169 -25.81 -21.07 9.44
CA ALA A 169 -27.14 -21.13 10.02
C ALA A 169 -27.26 -20.29 11.29
N ALA A 170 -26.24 -20.32 12.16
CA ALA A 170 -26.18 -19.50 13.35
C ALA A 170 -26.14 -18.00 13.01
N LEU A 171 -25.30 -17.59 12.07
CA LEU A 171 -25.22 -16.20 11.62
C LEU A 171 -26.54 -15.71 11.00
N GLN A 172 -27.16 -16.50 10.12
CA GLN A 172 -28.47 -16.17 9.54
C GLN A 172 -29.53 -15.96 10.62
N LYS A 173 -29.53 -16.80 11.65
CA LYS A 173 -30.44 -16.64 12.78
C LYS A 173 -30.17 -15.38 13.59
N GLU A 174 -28.91 -15.08 13.88
CA GLU A 174 -28.49 -13.93 14.67
C GLU A 174 -28.87 -12.61 14.01
N VAL A 175 -28.63 -12.49 12.69
CA VAL A 175 -28.93 -11.25 11.93
C VAL A 175 -30.36 -11.23 11.35
N GLY A 176 -31.21 -12.19 11.66
CA GLY A 176 -32.61 -12.23 11.22
C GLY A 176 -32.82 -12.55 9.74
N LEU A 177 -31.85 -13.22 9.10
CA LEU A 177 -31.99 -13.67 7.70
C LEU A 177 -32.74 -15.00 7.61
N PRO A 178 -33.39 -15.30 6.47
CA PRO A 178 -33.99 -16.62 6.23
C PRO A 178 -32.95 -17.72 6.30
N GLN A 179 -33.34 -18.86 6.92
CA GLN A 179 -32.50 -20.05 6.93
C GLN A 179 -32.50 -20.69 5.55
N ALA A 180 -31.48 -20.44 4.76
CA ALA A 180 -31.32 -20.89 3.39
C ALA A 180 -29.97 -21.64 3.22
N PRO A 181 -29.97 -22.98 3.26
CA PRO A 181 -28.72 -23.74 3.15
C PRO A 181 -28.01 -23.57 1.80
N ASP A 182 -28.78 -23.26 0.74
CA ASP A 182 -28.31 -23.23 -0.64
C ASP A 182 -27.83 -21.83 -1.10
N VAL A 183 -27.84 -20.83 -0.21
CA VAL A 183 -27.44 -19.45 -0.51
C VAL A 183 -26.08 -19.16 0.07
#